data_44051993e5b71280707dd43782103470
#
_entry.id   44051993e5b71280707dd43782103470
#
_cell.length_a   1.000
_cell.length_b   1.000
_cell.length_c   1.000
_cell.angle_alpha   90.00
_cell.angle_beta   90.00
_cell.angle_gamma   90.00
#
_symmetry.space_group_name_H-M   'P 1'
#
loop_
_entity.id
_entity.type
_entity.pdbx_description
1 polymer ?
#
loop_
_entity_poly.entity_id
_entity_poly.type
_entity_poly.pdbx_seq_one_letter_code
_entity_poly.pdbx_strand_id
1 'polypeptide(L)'
;DVYKRQIRDPKRVYGLYPHEVSGGMAQRIMIAMMVITDPDIIVADEPTSALDVSVRRQVLNVLDELVSQRDLGLILISHDLNMVRSFCDRVLVMYAGRVVEALDAADLDNARHPYTQGLLAALPNIDRPRPRLPNLQRDPLWLTH
;
A
#
# COMPACT_ATOMS: atom_id res chain seq x y z
N ASP A 1 16.63 -7.15 -15.94
CA ASP A 1 17.86 -6.95 -15.16
C ASP A 1 17.72 -6.10 -13.90
N VAL A 2 16.68 -5.26 -13.78
CA VAL A 2 16.36 -4.46 -12.56
C VAL A 2 16.14 -5.39 -11.36
N TYR A 3 15.47 -6.51 -11.55
CA TYR A 3 15.17 -7.48 -10.46
C TYR A 3 16.40 -8.16 -9.88
N LYS A 4 17.42 -8.40 -10.72
CA LYS A 4 18.67 -9.04 -10.28
C LYS A 4 19.48 -8.13 -9.34
N ARG A 5 19.30 -6.81 -9.42
CA ARG A 5 19.98 -5.85 -8.54
C ARG A 5 19.34 -5.76 -7.16
N GLN A 6 18.07 -6.15 -7.02
CA GLN A 6 17.32 -6.02 -5.78
C GLN A 6 17.34 -7.28 -4.91
N ILE A 7 17.70 -8.44 -5.49
CA ILE A 7 17.91 -9.67 -4.75
C ILE A 7 19.42 -9.87 -4.65
N ARG A 8 19.96 -9.75 -3.44
CA ARG A 8 21.35 -10.09 -3.16
C ARG A 8 21.56 -11.57 -3.43
N ASP A 9 22.54 -11.92 -4.27
CA ASP A 9 22.86 -13.28 -4.66
C ASP A 9 21.66 -14.10 -5.18
N PRO A 10 21.15 -13.79 -6.40
CA PRO A 10 19.99 -14.46 -6.97
C PRO A 10 20.19 -15.97 -7.15
N LYS A 11 21.44 -16.42 -7.39
CA LYS A 11 21.77 -17.85 -7.56
C LYS A 11 21.56 -18.64 -6.27
N ARG A 12 21.98 -18.05 -5.14
CA ARG A 12 21.76 -18.64 -3.82
C ARG A 12 20.26 -18.67 -3.50
N VAL A 13 19.56 -17.56 -3.72
CA VAL A 13 18.12 -17.44 -3.42
C VAL A 13 17.29 -18.42 -4.23
N TYR A 14 17.67 -18.70 -5.47
CA TYR A 14 16.98 -19.68 -6.32
C TYR A 14 16.97 -21.11 -5.73
N GLY A 15 17.95 -21.45 -4.91
CA GLY A 15 18.04 -22.76 -4.25
C GLY A 15 17.38 -22.81 -2.87
N LEU A 16 16.81 -21.73 -2.37
CA LEU A 16 16.19 -21.67 -1.04
C LEU A 16 14.71 -22.05 -1.07
N TYR A 17 14.24 -22.66 0.00
CA TYR A 17 12.83 -22.86 0.25
C TYR A 17 12.15 -21.60 0.81
N PRO A 18 10.82 -21.42 0.66
CA PRO A 18 10.11 -20.23 1.15
C PRO A 18 10.33 -19.90 2.63
N HIS A 19 10.52 -20.89 3.48
CA HIS A 19 10.78 -20.71 4.92
C HIS A 19 12.21 -20.29 5.26
N GLU A 20 13.12 -20.34 4.30
CA GLU A 20 14.53 -19.95 4.46
C GLU A 20 14.79 -18.50 4.03
N VAL A 21 13.78 -17.83 3.45
CA VAL A 21 13.89 -16.43 3.03
C VAL A 21 13.24 -15.50 4.06
N SER A 22 13.83 -14.30 4.25
CA SER A 22 13.21 -13.28 5.08
C SER A 22 11.92 -12.73 4.44
N GLY A 23 11.01 -12.18 5.25
CA GLY A 23 9.75 -11.61 4.74
C GLY A 23 9.96 -10.57 3.64
N GLY A 24 10.92 -9.65 3.81
CA GLY A 24 11.25 -8.67 2.78
C GLY A 24 11.87 -9.28 1.52
N MET A 25 12.60 -10.39 1.62
CA MET A 25 13.11 -11.12 0.47
C MET A 25 11.97 -11.85 -0.26
N ALA A 26 11.05 -12.46 0.49
CA ALA A 26 9.87 -13.11 -0.09
C ALA A 26 9.00 -12.10 -0.87
N GLN A 27 8.80 -10.90 -0.34
CA GLN A 27 8.07 -9.83 -1.04
C GLN A 27 8.76 -9.41 -2.34
N ARG A 28 10.08 -9.25 -2.35
CA ARG A 28 10.83 -8.93 -3.58
C ARG A 28 10.77 -10.03 -4.62
N ILE A 29 10.80 -11.30 -4.18
CA ILE A 29 10.62 -12.44 -5.06
C ILE A 29 9.22 -12.42 -5.67
N MET A 30 8.20 -12.17 -4.86
CA MET A 30 6.81 -12.08 -5.33
C MET A 30 6.64 -10.97 -6.36
N ILE A 31 7.17 -9.77 -6.09
CA ILE A 31 7.17 -8.67 -7.05
C ILE A 31 7.90 -9.06 -8.35
N ALA A 32 9.07 -9.69 -8.24
CA ALA A 32 9.82 -10.16 -9.41
C ALA A 32 9.01 -11.16 -10.25
N MET A 33 8.26 -12.05 -9.61
CA MET A 33 7.37 -13.00 -10.30
C MET A 33 6.22 -12.29 -11.03
N MET A 34 5.61 -11.27 -10.42
CA MET A 34 4.51 -10.50 -11.01
C MET A 34 4.93 -9.78 -12.31
N VAL A 35 6.16 -9.27 -12.37
CA VAL A 35 6.64 -8.51 -13.52
C VAL A 35 7.31 -9.35 -14.62
N ILE A 36 7.47 -10.66 -14.43
CA ILE A 36 7.99 -11.55 -15.47
C ILE A 36 7.09 -11.58 -16.72
N THR A 37 5.79 -11.45 -16.52
CA THR A 37 4.78 -11.47 -17.60
C THR A 37 4.67 -10.13 -18.35
N ASP A 38 5.47 -9.14 -17.98
CA ASP A 38 5.44 -7.78 -18.55
C ASP A 38 4.04 -7.16 -18.54
N PRO A 39 3.39 -7.03 -17.37
CA PRO A 39 2.03 -6.55 -17.26
C PRO A 39 1.94 -5.04 -17.44
N ASP A 40 0.80 -4.53 -17.89
CA ASP A 40 0.50 -3.08 -17.92
C ASP A 40 0.08 -2.55 -16.54
N ILE A 41 -0.50 -3.42 -15.69
CA ILE A 41 -1.02 -3.04 -14.37
C ILE A 41 -0.61 -4.10 -13.34
N ILE A 42 -0.15 -3.63 -12.16
CA ILE A 42 0.11 -4.46 -10.99
C ILE A 42 -0.94 -4.14 -9.93
N VAL A 43 -1.52 -5.19 -9.33
CA VAL A 43 -2.36 -5.07 -8.13
C VAL A 43 -1.57 -5.58 -6.93
N ALA A 44 -1.29 -4.70 -5.98
CA ALA A 44 -0.58 -5.00 -4.75
C ALA A 44 -1.53 -4.91 -3.55
N ASP A 45 -1.94 -6.07 -3.03
CA ASP A 45 -2.83 -6.16 -1.88
C ASP A 45 -2.01 -6.33 -0.61
N GLU A 46 -2.07 -5.32 0.28
CA GLU A 46 -1.32 -5.25 1.54
C GLU A 46 0.17 -5.63 1.39
N PRO A 47 0.92 -5.08 0.41
CA PRO A 47 2.26 -5.57 0.06
C PRO A 47 3.28 -5.37 1.16
N THR A 48 2.96 -4.60 2.19
CA THR A 48 3.86 -4.27 3.30
C THR A 48 3.32 -4.73 4.66
N SER A 49 2.22 -5.49 4.68
CA SER A 49 1.69 -6.07 5.91
C SER A 49 2.72 -7.03 6.53
N ALA A 50 2.80 -7.05 7.85
CA ALA A 50 3.73 -7.88 8.62
C ALA A 50 5.23 -7.61 8.38
N LEU A 51 5.60 -6.49 7.72
CA LEU A 51 6.99 -6.06 7.54
C LEU A 51 7.36 -4.97 8.55
N ASP A 52 8.61 -4.99 9.01
CA ASP A 52 9.16 -3.88 9.77
C ASP A 52 9.28 -2.60 8.91
N VAL A 53 9.40 -1.45 9.57
CA VAL A 53 9.38 -0.12 8.91
C VAL A 53 10.48 0.01 7.85
N SER A 54 11.66 -0.56 8.09
CA SER A 54 12.80 -0.45 7.18
C SER A 54 12.58 -1.29 5.91
N VAL A 55 12.07 -2.49 6.05
CA VAL A 55 11.76 -3.40 4.95
C VAL A 55 10.56 -2.90 4.15
N ARG A 56 9.53 -2.35 4.83
CA ARG A 56 8.38 -1.71 4.19
C ARG A 56 8.81 -0.65 3.18
N ARG A 57 9.68 0.28 3.62
CA ARG A 57 10.21 1.34 2.73
C ARG A 57 10.96 0.77 1.53
N GLN A 58 11.74 -0.29 1.73
CA GLN A 58 12.47 -0.93 0.63
C GLN A 58 11.51 -1.56 -0.41
N VAL A 59 10.42 -2.20 0.03
CA VAL A 59 9.41 -2.78 -0.87
C VAL A 59 8.70 -1.70 -1.67
N LEU A 60 8.31 -0.59 -1.01
CA LEU A 60 7.67 0.53 -1.69
C LEU A 60 8.59 1.18 -2.72
N ASN A 61 9.89 1.36 -2.41
CA ASN A 61 10.86 1.88 -3.37
C ASN A 61 10.98 0.97 -4.62
N VAL A 62 10.92 -0.34 -4.42
CA VAL A 62 10.92 -1.30 -5.53
C VAL A 62 9.70 -1.13 -6.43
N LEU A 63 8.51 -0.96 -5.84
CA LEU A 63 7.28 -0.74 -6.59
C LEU A 63 7.33 0.61 -7.34
N ASP A 64 7.82 1.66 -6.70
CA ASP A 64 7.98 3.00 -7.30
C ASP A 64 8.94 2.98 -8.50
N GLU A 65 10.10 2.33 -8.34
CA GLU A 65 11.06 2.14 -9.44
C GLU A 65 10.44 1.38 -10.62
N LEU A 66 9.62 0.36 -10.36
CA LEU A 66 8.96 -0.43 -11.40
C LEU A 66 7.92 0.40 -12.14
N VAL A 67 7.07 1.12 -11.43
CA VAL A 67 6.07 2.03 -11.99
C VAL A 67 6.74 3.07 -12.89
N SER A 68 7.77 3.76 -12.35
CA SER A 68 8.44 4.85 -13.05
C SER A 68 9.26 4.38 -14.27
N GLN A 69 9.93 3.21 -14.18
CA GLN A 69 10.82 2.75 -15.25
C GLN A 69 10.10 2.01 -16.37
N ARG A 70 8.91 1.47 -16.11
CA ARG A 70 8.16 0.66 -17.08
C ARG A 70 6.84 1.25 -17.50
N ASP A 71 6.50 2.42 -16.99
CA ASP A 71 5.20 3.08 -17.25
C ASP A 71 4.01 2.16 -16.85
N LEU A 72 4.16 1.48 -15.72
CA LEU A 72 3.17 0.54 -15.21
C LEU A 72 2.09 1.26 -14.40
N GLY A 73 0.84 0.84 -14.55
CA GLY A 73 -0.21 1.17 -13.60
C GLY A 73 -0.03 0.39 -12.29
N LEU A 74 -0.24 1.04 -11.14
CA LEU A 74 -0.26 0.37 -9.84
C LEU A 74 -1.58 0.60 -9.12
N ILE A 75 -2.23 -0.50 -8.73
CA ILE A 75 -3.36 -0.47 -7.79
C ILE A 75 -2.84 -0.98 -6.46
N LEU A 76 -2.75 -0.09 -5.48
CA LEU A 76 -2.29 -0.40 -4.13
C LEU A 76 -3.48 -0.50 -3.19
N ILE A 77 -3.69 -1.67 -2.58
CA ILE A 77 -4.70 -1.87 -1.55
C ILE A 77 -4.01 -1.84 -0.19
N SER A 78 -4.46 -0.95 0.69
CA SER A 78 -3.91 -0.83 2.03
C SER A 78 -4.86 -0.13 3.00
N HIS A 79 -4.67 -0.42 4.29
CA HIS A 79 -5.30 0.30 5.40
C HIS A 79 -4.41 1.41 5.99
N ASP A 80 -3.17 1.56 5.51
CA ASP A 80 -2.24 2.60 5.95
C ASP A 80 -2.44 3.89 5.14
N LEU A 81 -3.30 4.78 5.63
CA LEU A 81 -3.61 6.05 4.97
C LEU A 81 -2.40 6.97 4.80
N ASN A 82 -1.42 6.91 5.71
CA ASN A 82 -0.20 7.72 5.57
C ASN A 82 0.65 7.25 4.40
N MET A 83 0.75 5.94 4.22
CA MET A 83 1.41 5.33 3.08
C MET A 83 0.69 5.67 1.78
N VAL A 84 -0.64 5.48 1.73
CA VAL A 84 -1.47 5.79 0.55
C VAL A 84 -1.29 7.26 0.15
N ARG A 85 -1.36 8.20 1.11
CA ARG A 85 -1.16 9.63 0.87
C ARG A 85 0.20 9.97 0.26
N SER A 86 1.26 9.29 0.70
CA SER A 86 2.63 9.60 0.26
C SER A 86 3.06 8.89 -1.02
N PHE A 87 2.31 7.86 -1.43
CA PHE A 87 2.73 6.96 -2.49
C PHE A 87 1.80 6.95 -3.71
N CYS A 88 0.52 7.28 -3.54
CA CYS A 88 -0.48 7.21 -4.60
C CYS A 88 -0.85 8.61 -5.13
N ASP A 89 -1.25 8.68 -6.40
CA ASP A 89 -1.81 9.90 -7.00
C ASP A 89 -3.29 10.06 -6.67
N ARG A 90 -4.04 8.94 -6.69
CA ARG A 90 -5.50 8.91 -6.45
C ARG A 90 -5.87 7.86 -5.40
N VAL A 91 -6.92 8.15 -4.66
CA VAL A 91 -7.44 7.28 -3.60
C VAL A 91 -8.90 6.94 -3.88
N LEU A 92 -9.22 5.66 -3.77
CA LEU A 92 -10.58 5.15 -3.75
C LEU A 92 -10.85 4.62 -2.35
N VAL A 93 -11.74 5.28 -1.61
CA VAL A 93 -12.14 4.82 -0.28
C VAL A 93 -13.30 3.85 -0.41
N MET A 94 -13.12 2.64 0.13
CA MET A 94 -14.13 1.58 0.05
C MET A 94 -14.77 1.33 1.41
N TYR A 95 -16.09 1.17 1.41
CA TYR A 95 -16.85 0.72 2.58
C TYR A 95 -17.91 -0.29 2.16
N ALA A 96 -17.98 -1.43 2.85
CA ALA A 96 -18.95 -2.50 2.59
C ALA A 96 -19.04 -2.90 1.09
N GLY A 97 -17.89 -3.02 0.41
CA GLY A 97 -17.82 -3.44 -0.98
C GLY A 97 -18.15 -2.36 -2.02
N ARG A 98 -18.36 -1.11 -1.59
CA ARG A 98 -18.64 0.03 -2.49
C ARG A 98 -17.56 1.09 -2.36
N VAL A 99 -17.25 1.75 -3.48
CA VAL A 99 -16.45 2.98 -3.44
C VAL A 99 -17.36 4.11 -2.95
N VAL A 100 -17.06 4.66 -1.79
CA VAL A 100 -17.83 5.74 -1.16
C VAL A 100 -17.24 7.11 -1.43
N GLU A 101 -15.94 7.17 -1.76
CA GLU A 101 -15.27 8.42 -2.14
C GLU A 101 -14.11 8.13 -3.08
N ALA A 102 -13.88 9.04 -4.04
CA ALA A 102 -12.75 9.04 -4.94
C ALA A 102 -12.16 10.44 -5.00
N LEU A 103 -10.86 10.59 -4.73
CA LEU A 103 -10.18 11.89 -4.64
C LEU A 103 -8.70 11.76 -4.95
N ASP A 104 -8.04 12.87 -5.22
CA ASP A 104 -6.59 12.90 -5.34
C ASP A 104 -5.96 12.71 -3.95
N ALA A 105 -4.83 12.00 -3.88
CA ALA A 105 -4.17 11.71 -2.60
C ALA A 105 -3.74 12.99 -1.87
N ALA A 106 -3.40 14.04 -2.61
CA ALA A 106 -3.06 15.35 -2.07
C ALA A 106 -4.26 16.03 -1.35
N ASP A 107 -5.49 15.70 -1.78
CA ASP A 107 -6.72 16.26 -1.23
C ASP A 107 -7.34 15.40 -0.13
N LEU A 108 -6.65 14.38 0.34
CA LEU A 108 -7.18 13.44 1.33
C LEU A 108 -7.64 14.15 2.63
N ASP A 109 -6.97 15.23 3.04
CA ASP A 109 -7.38 16.03 4.21
C ASP A 109 -8.67 16.82 3.99
N ASN A 110 -9.07 17.03 2.73
CA ASN A 110 -10.29 17.71 2.30
C ASN A 110 -11.42 16.72 1.97
N ALA A 111 -11.30 15.47 2.39
CA ALA A 111 -12.31 14.44 2.17
C ALA A 111 -13.69 14.89 2.66
N ARG A 112 -14.72 14.56 1.88
CA ARG A 112 -16.10 15.02 2.14
C ARG A 112 -16.97 13.91 2.72
N HIS A 113 -16.67 12.65 2.39
CA HIS A 113 -17.47 11.54 2.87
C HIS A 113 -17.23 11.31 4.38
N PRO A 114 -18.30 11.19 5.21
CA PRO A 114 -18.18 11.06 6.67
C PRO A 114 -17.32 9.86 7.11
N TYR A 115 -17.37 8.75 6.37
CA TYR A 115 -16.54 7.60 6.64
C TYR A 115 -15.06 7.91 6.48
N THR A 116 -14.65 8.57 5.37
CA THR A 116 -13.28 8.98 5.12
C THR A 116 -12.78 9.94 6.19
N GLN A 117 -13.59 10.93 6.53
CA GLN A 117 -13.28 11.89 7.62
C GLN A 117 -13.06 11.16 8.96
N GLY A 118 -13.90 10.17 9.24
CA GLY A 118 -13.76 9.35 10.44
C GLY A 118 -12.48 8.51 10.46
N LEU A 119 -12.08 7.93 9.32
CA LEU A 119 -10.82 7.21 9.19
C LEU A 119 -9.63 8.15 9.45
N LEU A 120 -9.63 9.34 8.86
CA LEU A 120 -8.57 10.34 9.05
C LEU A 120 -8.50 10.82 10.50
N ALA A 121 -9.65 11.06 11.13
CA ALA A 121 -9.72 11.47 12.54
C ALA A 121 -9.21 10.39 13.50
N ALA A 122 -9.31 9.11 13.12
CA ALA A 122 -8.83 7.98 13.89
C ALA A 122 -7.33 7.71 13.73
N LEU A 123 -6.62 8.41 12.81
CA LEU A 123 -5.18 8.26 12.67
C LEU A 123 -4.44 8.78 13.91
N PRO A 124 -3.47 8.02 14.43
CA PRO A 124 -2.58 8.51 15.48
C PRO A 124 -1.74 9.68 14.94
N ASN A 125 -1.73 10.79 15.66
CA ASN A 125 -0.86 11.92 15.37
C ASN A 125 0.20 12.02 16.46
N ILE A 126 1.47 11.84 16.08
CA ILE A 126 2.60 11.86 17.01
C ILE A 126 2.83 13.27 17.55
N ASP A 127 2.58 14.32 16.75
CA ASP A 127 2.80 15.72 17.13
C ASP A 127 1.68 16.24 18.05
N ARG A 128 0.52 15.60 18.05
CA ARG A 128 -0.65 15.94 18.86
C ARG A 128 -1.27 14.68 19.46
N PRO A 129 -0.61 14.07 20.48
CA PRO A 129 -1.12 12.86 21.09
C PRO A 129 -2.48 13.13 21.73
N ARG A 130 -3.48 12.32 21.35
CA ARG A 130 -4.82 12.36 21.96
C ARG A 130 -4.93 11.22 22.97
N PRO A 131 -5.49 11.46 24.17
CA PRO A 131 -5.66 10.42 25.20
C PRO A 131 -6.63 9.32 24.76
N ARG A 132 -7.51 9.61 23.81
CA ARG A 132 -8.41 8.65 23.15
C ARG A 132 -8.55 9.01 21.68
N LEU A 133 -8.41 8.02 20.81
CA LEU A 133 -8.79 8.14 19.41
C LEU A 133 -10.33 8.03 19.29
N PRO A 134 -10.97 8.80 18.39
CA PRO A 134 -12.40 8.70 18.17
C PRO A 134 -12.75 7.32 17.61
N ASN A 135 -13.78 6.70 18.17
CA ASN A 135 -14.34 5.48 17.61
C ASN A 135 -15.27 5.83 16.47
N LEU A 136 -15.04 5.24 15.31
CA LEU A 136 -15.91 5.37 14.16
C LEU A 136 -17.18 4.53 14.42
N GLN A 137 -18.31 5.19 14.67
CA GLN A 137 -19.60 4.52 14.76
C GLN A 137 -20.12 4.24 13.37
N ARG A 138 -20.55 3.01 13.10
CA ARG A 138 -21.13 2.65 11.80
C ARG A 138 -22.43 3.41 11.57
N ASP A 139 -22.54 4.06 10.40
CA ASP A 139 -23.76 4.74 9.96
C ASP A 139 -24.27 4.07 8.66
N PRO A 140 -25.51 3.53 8.65
CA PRO A 140 -26.11 2.97 7.44
C PRO A 140 -26.19 3.95 6.27
N LEU A 141 -26.24 5.25 6.55
CA LEU A 141 -26.31 6.32 5.55
C LEU A 141 -25.02 6.44 4.72
N TRP A 142 -23.90 5.87 5.16
CA TRP A 142 -22.66 5.90 4.38
C TRP A 142 -22.76 5.15 3.04
N LEU A 143 -23.78 4.35 2.83
CA LEU A 143 -24.03 3.61 1.59
C LEU A 143 -25.05 4.28 0.67
N THR A 144 -25.61 5.40 1.07
CA THR A 144 -26.71 6.09 0.33
C THR A 144 -26.24 7.30 -0.47
N HIS A 145 -24.94 7.62 -0.47
CA HIS A 145 -24.33 8.73 -1.21
C HIS A 145 -23.52 8.26 -2.40
#